data_d0b1649b97b298a4501654abd223bcb6
#
_entry.id   d0b1649b97b298a4501654abd223bcb6
#
_cell.length_a   1.000
_cell.length_b   1.000
_cell.length_c   1.000
_cell.angle_alpha   90.00
_cell.angle_beta   90.00
_cell.angle_gamma   90.00
#
_symmetry.space_group_name_H-M   'P 1'
#
loop_
_entity.id
_entity.type
_entity.pdbx_description
1 polymer ?
#
loop_
_entity_poly.entity_id
_entity_poly.type
_entity_poly.pdbx_seq_one_letter_code
_entity_poly.pdbx_strand_id
1 'polypeptide(L)'
;MMTAAAVLDILHALQVASVPAWVDGGWGVGALLGIQRRAHDDLDLVVDIEQLEVVVQTLAALGFELDNDGRPTRVSLHAADGRTVDLHLVSFTPEGDAIQQLQDGSTFCYRASGFAGRGRIGGQPVPCLDVAVQVECHLGYTPDAGDIADVQALADRFGIALPWPYFQSKPSG
;
A
#
# COMPACT_ATOMS: atom_id res chain seq x y z
N MET A 1 -1.16 9.64 13.93
CA MET A 1 -2.27 9.04 13.15
C MET A 1 -2.30 9.67 11.76
N MET A 2 -2.29 8.86 10.72
CA MET A 2 -2.42 9.30 9.33
C MET A 2 -3.88 9.65 9.04
N THR A 3 -4.16 10.83 8.51
CA THR A 3 -5.52 11.27 8.15
C THR A 3 -5.73 11.21 6.64
N ALA A 4 -6.98 11.14 6.18
CA ALA A 4 -7.29 11.18 4.75
C ALA A 4 -6.72 12.43 4.05
N ALA A 5 -6.75 13.59 4.74
CA ALA A 5 -6.14 14.82 4.21
C ALA A 5 -4.64 14.67 4.03
N ALA A 6 -3.93 14.13 5.05
CA ALA A 6 -2.48 13.91 4.97
C ALA A 6 -2.10 12.93 3.85
N VAL A 7 -2.88 11.85 3.65
CA VAL A 7 -2.68 10.92 2.53
C VAL A 7 -2.83 11.63 1.20
N LEU A 8 -3.88 12.43 1.04
CA LEU A 8 -4.12 13.18 -0.20
C LEU A 8 -3.03 14.23 -0.47
N ASP A 9 -2.52 14.91 0.57
CA ASP A 9 -1.40 15.85 0.46
C ASP A 9 -0.12 15.14 -0.03
N ILE A 10 0.19 13.96 0.53
CA ILE A 10 1.32 13.13 0.10
C ILE A 10 1.17 12.71 -1.36
N LEU A 11 0.02 12.14 -1.73
CA LEU A 11 -0.23 11.69 -3.11
C LEU A 11 -0.18 12.84 -4.11
N HIS A 12 -0.71 14.01 -3.72
CA HIS A 12 -0.64 15.22 -4.55
C HIS A 12 0.80 15.70 -4.74
N ALA A 13 1.61 15.74 -3.69
CA ALA A 13 3.02 16.13 -3.78
C ALA A 13 3.81 15.20 -4.71
N LEU A 14 3.61 13.87 -4.59
CA LEU A 14 4.23 12.89 -5.49
C LEU A 14 3.76 13.07 -6.93
N GLN A 15 2.47 13.33 -7.15
CA GLN A 15 1.94 13.62 -8.48
C GLN A 15 2.56 14.88 -9.10
N VAL A 16 2.72 15.96 -8.33
CA VAL A 16 3.39 17.21 -8.77
C VAL A 16 4.85 16.93 -9.13
N ALA A 17 5.52 16.05 -8.38
CA ALA A 17 6.89 15.61 -8.67
C ALA A 17 6.96 14.60 -9.84
N SER A 18 5.83 14.27 -10.49
CA SER A 18 5.72 13.29 -11.57
C SER A 18 6.16 11.87 -11.15
N VAL A 19 5.95 11.52 -9.89
CA VAL A 19 6.23 10.19 -9.34
C VAL A 19 4.94 9.38 -9.28
N PRO A 20 4.80 8.30 -10.07
CA PRO A 20 3.73 7.33 -9.89
C PRO A 20 3.86 6.63 -8.53
N ALA A 21 2.76 6.57 -7.79
CA ALA A 21 2.67 5.85 -6.54
C ALA A 21 1.29 5.20 -6.41
N TRP A 22 1.24 4.00 -5.86
CA TRP A 22 -0.02 3.26 -5.65
C TRP A 22 -0.19 2.99 -4.17
N VAL A 23 -1.37 3.32 -3.67
CA VAL A 23 -1.72 3.07 -2.26
C VAL A 23 -1.90 1.57 -2.05
N ASP A 24 -1.23 1.05 -1.01
CA ASP A 24 -1.27 -0.34 -0.57
C ASP A 24 -1.75 -0.42 0.90
N GLY A 25 -1.69 -1.60 1.50
CA GLY A 25 -2.00 -1.82 2.91
C GLY A 25 -3.41 -1.38 3.31
N GLY A 26 -3.57 -0.98 4.55
CA GLY A 26 -4.89 -0.62 5.10
C GLY A 26 -5.54 0.59 4.42
N TRP A 27 -4.75 1.56 3.94
CA TRP A 27 -5.27 2.67 3.14
C TRP A 27 -5.68 2.22 1.74
N GLY A 28 -4.97 1.25 1.13
CA GLY A 28 -5.33 0.62 -0.14
C GLY A 28 -6.66 -0.11 -0.06
N VAL A 29 -6.85 -0.91 0.98
CA VAL A 29 -8.15 -1.56 1.27
C VAL A 29 -9.25 -0.53 1.46
N GLY A 30 -9.02 0.50 2.29
CA GLY A 30 -9.98 1.60 2.52
C GLY A 30 -10.33 2.34 1.24
N ALA A 31 -9.36 2.58 0.37
CA ALA A 31 -9.56 3.24 -0.93
C ALA A 31 -10.46 2.40 -1.86
N LEU A 32 -10.21 1.09 -1.98
CA LEU A 32 -11.02 0.16 -2.77
C LEU A 32 -12.47 0.07 -2.27
N LEU A 33 -12.64 0.05 -0.95
CA LEU A 33 -13.97 0.01 -0.31
C LEU A 33 -14.70 1.37 -0.37
N GLY A 34 -13.96 2.46 -0.61
CA GLY A 34 -14.48 3.84 -0.58
C GLY A 34 -14.76 4.35 0.84
N ILE A 35 -14.30 3.64 1.86
CA ILE A 35 -14.51 3.97 3.27
C ILE A 35 -13.31 3.53 4.12
N GLN A 36 -12.83 4.41 4.99
CA GLN A 36 -11.81 4.09 5.98
C GLN A 36 -12.45 3.38 7.17
N ARG A 37 -12.12 2.11 7.38
CA ARG A 37 -12.76 1.24 8.39
C ARG A 37 -12.11 1.33 9.77
N ARG A 38 -10.82 1.64 9.82
CA ARG A 38 -10.04 1.80 11.05
C ARG A 38 -9.01 2.92 10.90
N ALA A 39 -8.49 3.38 12.01
CA ALA A 39 -7.37 4.32 12.00
C ALA A 39 -6.08 3.59 11.61
N HIS A 40 -5.19 4.31 10.91
CA HIS A 40 -3.84 3.87 10.58
C HIS A 40 -2.85 4.97 10.96
N ASP A 41 -1.69 4.60 11.44
CA ASP A 41 -0.59 5.53 11.74
C ASP A 41 0.38 5.65 10.57
N ASP A 42 0.35 4.69 9.66
CA ASP A 42 1.18 4.53 8.48
C ASP A 42 0.40 4.69 7.16
N LEU A 43 1.14 4.91 6.11
CA LEU A 43 0.69 4.87 4.72
C LEU A 43 1.66 4.02 3.92
N ASP A 44 1.19 2.89 3.38
CA ASP A 44 1.95 2.05 2.48
C ASP A 44 1.80 2.53 1.04
N LEU A 45 2.92 2.70 0.35
CA LEU A 45 2.98 3.09 -1.06
C LEU A 45 3.90 2.15 -1.85
N VAL A 46 3.44 1.67 -2.99
CA VAL A 46 4.30 1.02 -3.98
C VAL A 46 4.87 2.07 -4.91
N VAL A 47 6.19 2.12 -5.03
CA VAL A 47 6.93 3.09 -5.85
C VAL A 47 8.09 2.43 -6.60
N ASP A 48 8.45 2.98 -7.76
CA ASP A 48 9.63 2.55 -8.50
C ASP A 48 10.90 2.89 -7.72
N ILE A 49 11.78 1.90 -7.53
CA ILE A 49 13.07 2.09 -6.85
C ILE A 49 13.95 3.13 -7.55
N GLU A 50 13.83 3.28 -8.88
CA GLU A 50 14.59 4.29 -9.63
C GLU A 50 14.17 5.73 -9.28
N GLN A 51 12.96 5.91 -8.74
CA GLN A 51 12.44 7.23 -8.33
C GLN A 51 12.59 7.51 -6.83
N LEU A 52 13.16 6.58 -6.06
CA LEU A 52 13.25 6.67 -4.60
C LEU A 52 13.82 8.01 -4.12
N GLU A 53 14.88 8.52 -4.72
CA GLU A 53 15.51 9.79 -4.31
C GLU A 53 14.54 10.97 -4.45
N VAL A 54 13.74 11.01 -5.53
CA VAL A 54 12.73 12.04 -5.75
C VAL A 54 11.59 11.90 -4.73
N VAL A 55 11.18 10.65 -4.43
CA VAL A 55 10.17 10.37 -3.41
C VAL A 55 10.62 10.87 -2.05
N VAL A 56 11.84 10.52 -1.61
CA VAL A 56 12.40 10.92 -0.31
C VAL A 56 12.48 12.45 -0.22
N GLN A 57 12.98 13.14 -1.25
CA GLN A 57 13.04 14.59 -1.28
C GLN A 57 11.66 15.25 -1.21
N THR A 58 10.68 14.68 -1.93
CA THR A 58 9.30 15.18 -1.92
C THR A 58 8.67 15.03 -0.54
N LEU A 59 8.85 13.88 0.11
CA LEU A 59 8.32 13.63 1.45
C LEU A 59 9.07 14.45 2.52
N ALA A 60 10.36 14.70 2.34
CA ALA A 60 11.12 15.57 3.23
C ALA A 60 10.56 17.00 3.25
N ALA A 61 10.08 17.52 2.10
CA ALA A 61 9.41 18.81 2.05
C ALA A 61 8.07 18.86 2.82
N LEU A 62 7.48 17.68 3.10
CA LEU A 62 6.28 17.52 3.93
C LEU A 62 6.59 17.18 5.39
N GLY A 63 7.89 17.23 5.78
CA GLY A 63 8.34 16.99 7.15
C GLY A 63 8.57 15.53 7.52
N PHE A 64 8.72 14.64 6.53
CA PHE A 64 9.11 13.25 6.76
C PHE A 64 10.62 13.10 6.63
N GLU A 65 11.24 12.38 7.55
CA GLU A 65 12.66 12.06 7.56
C GLU A 65 12.86 10.55 7.37
N LEU A 66 13.96 10.16 6.75
CA LEU A 66 14.31 8.76 6.59
C LEU A 66 14.54 8.12 7.97
N ASP A 67 13.78 7.09 8.29
CA ASP A 67 13.85 6.37 9.57
C ASP A 67 14.55 5.02 9.39
N ASN A 68 14.10 4.22 8.42
CA ASN A 68 14.68 2.91 8.14
C ASN A 68 14.95 2.75 6.64
N ASP A 69 16.21 2.41 6.31
CA ASP A 69 16.65 2.12 4.96
C ASP A 69 16.88 0.61 4.79
N GLY A 70 15.84 -0.10 4.38
CA GLY A 70 15.86 -1.53 4.09
C GLY A 70 15.92 -1.84 2.59
N ARG A 71 16.59 -0.97 1.79
CA ARG A 71 16.78 -1.23 0.36
C ARG A 71 17.41 -2.60 0.08
N PRO A 72 17.02 -3.28 -0.99
CA PRO A 72 16.06 -2.87 -2.03
C PRO A 72 14.59 -3.20 -1.71
N THR A 73 14.26 -3.69 -0.53
CA THR A 73 12.92 -4.18 -0.17
C THR A 73 11.96 -3.05 0.17
N ARG A 74 12.33 -2.24 1.16
CA ARG A 74 11.45 -1.22 1.75
C ARG A 74 12.27 -0.07 2.35
N VAL A 75 11.67 1.12 2.34
CA VAL A 75 12.18 2.30 3.04
C VAL A 75 11.03 2.91 3.84
N SER A 76 11.29 3.26 5.11
CA SER A 76 10.30 3.93 5.97
C SER A 76 10.74 5.37 6.25
N LEU A 77 9.79 6.29 6.18
CA LEU A 77 9.99 7.69 6.56
C LEU A 77 9.03 8.04 7.69
N HIS A 78 9.50 8.83 8.64
CA HIS A 78 8.76 9.21 9.84
C HIS A 78 8.66 10.72 9.96
N ALA A 79 7.49 11.22 10.39
CA ALA A 79 7.28 12.62 10.70
C ALA A 79 7.25 12.83 12.23
N ALA A 80 7.65 14.02 12.69
CA ALA A 80 7.72 14.36 14.12
C ALA A 80 6.37 14.24 14.87
N ASP A 81 5.25 14.24 14.13
CA ASP A 81 3.90 14.07 14.69
C ASP A 81 3.44 12.60 14.78
N GLY A 82 4.32 11.64 14.49
CA GLY A 82 4.09 10.21 14.61
C GLY A 82 3.47 9.55 13.36
N ARG A 83 3.38 10.26 12.23
CA ARG A 83 2.98 9.65 10.95
C ARG A 83 4.16 8.93 10.32
N THR A 84 3.88 7.80 9.66
CA THR A 84 4.87 7.02 8.92
C THR A 84 4.44 6.82 7.47
N VAL A 85 5.39 6.83 6.54
CA VAL A 85 5.20 6.40 5.15
C VAL A 85 6.14 5.23 4.88
N ASP A 86 5.57 4.09 4.53
CA ASP A 86 6.29 2.88 4.16
C ASP A 86 6.30 2.72 2.64
N LEU A 87 7.48 2.76 2.05
CA LEU A 87 7.70 2.64 0.62
C LEU A 87 8.08 1.20 0.27
N HIS A 88 7.21 0.49 -0.43
CA HIS A 88 7.49 -0.80 -1.05
C HIS A 88 8.19 -0.55 -2.39
N LEU A 89 9.47 -0.91 -2.47
CA LEU A 89 10.31 -0.59 -3.62
C LEU A 89 10.21 -1.69 -4.67
N VAL A 90 9.84 -1.31 -5.89
CA VAL A 90 9.69 -2.24 -7.00
C VAL A 90 10.53 -1.82 -8.21
N SER A 91 10.89 -2.79 -9.04
CA SER A 91 11.47 -2.54 -10.37
C SER A 91 10.49 -3.01 -11.44
N PHE A 92 10.09 -2.12 -12.34
CA PHE A 92 9.16 -2.44 -13.42
C PHE A 92 9.85 -3.22 -14.54
N THR A 93 9.15 -4.23 -15.06
CA THR A 93 9.55 -4.95 -16.27
C THR A 93 9.04 -4.24 -17.53
N PRO A 94 9.57 -4.55 -18.72
CA PRO A 94 9.05 -4.00 -19.98
C PRO A 94 7.56 -4.31 -20.23
N GLU A 95 7.06 -5.42 -19.67
CA GLU A 95 5.66 -5.87 -19.77
C GLU A 95 4.74 -5.12 -18.79
N GLY A 96 5.31 -4.35 -17.86
CA GLY A 96 4.59 -3.56 -16.87
C GLY A 96 4.32 -4.28 -15.53
N ASP A 97 4.78 -5.53 -15.39
CA ASP A 97 4.84 -6.18 -14.07
C ASP A 97 5.91 -5.47 -13.22
N ALA A 98 5.82 -5.61 -11.89
CA ALA A 98 6.84 -5.05 -11.02
C ALA A 98 7.33 -6.09 -10.01
N ILE A 99 8.63 -6.09 -9.74
CA ILE A 99 9.30 -7.05 -8.87
C ILE A 99 9.80 -6.33 -7.62
N GLN A 100 9.37 -6.79 -6.45
CA GLN A 100 9.92 -6.41 -5.16
C GLN A 100 10.87 -7.49 -4.66
N GLN A 101 12.08 -7.10 -4.26
CA GLN A 101 12.99 -7.99 -3.53
C GLN A 101 12.52 -8.07 -2.07
N LEU A 102 12.40 -9.28 -1.52
CA LEU A 102 12.02 -9.47 -0.12
C LEU A 102 13.25 -9.69 0.77
N GLN A 103 13.10 -9.48 2.08
CA GLN A 103 14.22 -9.57 3.04
C GLN A 103 14.83 -10.97 3.15
N ASP A 104 14.05 -12.01 2.87
CA ASP A 104 14.50 -13.41 2.86
C ASP A 104 15.21 -13.82 1.56
N GLY A 105 15.37 -12.87 0.63
CA GLY A 105 16.00 -13.09 -0.68
C GLY A 105 15.04 -13.62 -1.75
N SER A 106 13.78 -13.86 -1.43
CA SER A 106 12.74 -14.16 -2.41
C SER A 106 12.25 -12.89 -3.10
N THR A 107 11.30 -13.02 -4.02
CA THR A 107 10.69 -11.90 -4.73
C THR A 107 9.18 -11.98 -4.67
N PHE A 108 8.53 -10.82 -4.65
CA PHE A 108 7.10 -10.68 -4.89
C PHE A 108 6.86 -10.01 -6.24
N CYS A 109 5.94 -10.56 -7.04
CA CYS A 109 5.61 -10.03 -8.36
C CYS A 109 4.24 -9.36 -8.35
N TYR A 110 4.22 -8.07 -8.52
CA TYR A 110 3.01 -7.29 -8.76
C TYR A 110 2.66 -7.37 -10.24
N ARG A 111 1.51 -7.92 -10.59
CA ARG A 111 1.07 -7.99 -11.99
C ARG A 111 0.75 -6.60 -12.54
N ALA A 112 1.05 -6.35 -13.79
CA ALA A 112 0.77 -5.08 -14.47
C ALA A 112 -0.70 -4.63 -14.30
N SER A 113 -1.66 -5.56 -14.36
CA SER A 113 -3.09 -5.28 -14.13
C SER A 113 -3.37 -4.70 -12.74
N GLY A 114 -2.56 -5.06 -11.72
CA GLY A 114 -2.71 -4.59 -10.35
C GLY A 114 -2.55 -3.07 -10.20
N PHE A 115 -1.76 -2.46 -11.08
CA PHE A 115 -1.53 -1.00 -11.09
C PHE A 115 -2.67 -0.20 -11.75
N ALA A 116 -3.66 -0.88 -12.33
CA ALA A 116 -4.86 -0.26 -12.85
C ALA A 116 -5.91 0.07 -11.78
N GLY A 117 -5.69 -0.38 -10.54
CA GLY A 117 -6.60 -0.16 -9.42
C GLY A 117 -6.88 1.33 -9.18
N ARG A 118 -8.13 1.63 -8.86
CA ARG A 118 -8.59 2.98 -8.52
C ARG A 118 -9.54 2.89 -7.33
N GLY A 119 -9.28 3.71 -6.34
CA GLY A 119 -10.10 3.80 -5.15
C GLY A 119 -10.48 5.24 -4.81
N ARG A 120 -11.03 5.45 -3.62
CA ARG A 120 -11.38 6.78 -3.11
C ARG A 120 -10.91 6.95 -1.68
N ILE A 121 -10.25 8.08 -1.39
CA ILE A 121 -9.88 8.50 -0.04
C ILE A 121 -10.46 9.91 0.17
N GLY A 122 -11.23 10.11 1.25
CA GLY A 122 -11.90 11.40 1.48
C GLY A 122 -12.80 11.85 0.32
N GLY A 123 -13.36 10.90 -0.43
CA GLY A 123 -14.16 11.15 -1.63
C GLY A 123 -13.37 11.44 -2.91
N GLN A 124 -12.04 11.65 -2.82
CA GLN A 124 -11.18 11.90 -3.98
C GLN A 124 -10.69 10.59 -4.61
N PRO A 125 -10.64 10.48 -5.95
CA PRO A 125 -10.08 9.31 -6.62
C PRO A 125 -8.57 9.25 -6.41
N VAL A 126 -8.06 8.05 -6.10
CA VAL A 126 -6.63 7.80 -5.90
C VAL A 126 -6.18 6.54 -6.64
N PRO A 127 -4.93 6.48 -7.14
CA PRO A 127 -4.34 5.24 -7.60
C PRO A 127 -4.07 4.32 -6.40
N CYS A 128 -4.46 3.07 -6.51
CA CYS A 128 -4.18 2.03 -5.53
C CYS A 128 -3.95 0.69 -6.24
N LEU A 129 -3.43 -0.29 -5.55
CA LEU A 129 -3.40 -1.65 -6.08
C LEU A 129 -4.83 -2.15 -6.31
N ASP A 130 -5.03 -3.02 -7.31
CA ASP A 130 -6.34 -3.63 -7.53
C ASP A 130 -6.67 -4.66 -6.43
N VAL A 131 -7.91 -5.13 -6.43
CA VAL A 131 -8.42 -6.05 -5.39
C VAL A 131 -7.60 -7.35 -5.34
N ALA A 132 -7.22 -7.90 -6.49
CA ALA A 132 -6.52 -9.19 -6.56
C ALA A 132 -5.11 -9.06 -5.94
N VAL A 133 -4.35 -8.06 -6.38
CA VAL A 133 -2.99 -7.81 -5.86
C VAL A 133 -3.06 -7.37 -4.40
N GLN A 134 -4.03 -6.52 -4.01
CA GLN A 134 -4.21 -6.14 -2.61
C GLN A 134 -4.42 -7.35 -1.69
N VAL A 135 -5.18 -8.36 -2.13
CA VAL A 135 -5.34 -9.61 -1.38
C VAL A 135 -4.05 -10.44 -1.40
N GLU A 136 -3.34 -10.51 -2.54
CA GLU A 136 -2.05 -11.22 -2.64
C GLU A 136 -1.00 -10.64 -1.68
N CYS A 137 -0.97 -9.31 -1.47
CA CYS A 137 -0.08 -8.65 -0.50
C CYS A 137 -0.36 -9.05 0.96
N HIS A 138 -1.55 -9.57 1.26
CA HIS A 138 -1.90 -10.09 2.59
C HIS A 138 -1.59 -11.59 2.76
N LEU A 139 -0.87 -12.22 1.82
CA LEU A 139 -0.50 -13.64 1.89
C LEU A 139 0.97 -13.81 2.28
N GLY A 140 1.34 -15.02 2.73
CA GLY A 140 2.73 -15.39 3.00
C GLY A 140 3.19 -15.14 4.44
N TYR A 141 2.33 -14.60 5.29
CA TYR A 141 2.59 -14.42 6.72
C TYR A 141 1.36 -14.81 7.56
N THR A 142 1.51 -14.84 8.87
CA THR A 142 0.37 -15.10 9.77
C THR A 142 -0.45 -13.82 9.90
N PRO A 143 -1.72 -13.79 9.41
CA PRO A 143 -2.54 -12.59 9.46
C PRO A 143 -2.94 -12.23 10.88
N ASP A 144 -2.99 -10.94 11.17
CA ASP A 144 -3.59 -10.41 12.38
C ASP A 144 -5.10 -10.17 12.23
N ALA A 145 -5.75 -9.64 13.29
CA ALA A 145 -7.18 -9.37 13.25
C ALA A 145 -7.55 -8.25 12.24
N GLY A 146 -6.64 -7.31 11.99
CA GLY A 146 -6.81 -6.24 11.00
C GLY A 146 -6.77 -6.81 9.57
N ASP A 147 -5.77 -7.62 9.28
CA ASP A 147 -5.64 -8.31 7.98
C ASP A 147 -6.87 -9.15 7.66
N ILE A 148 -7.34 -9.93 8.66
CA ILE A 148 -8.53 -10.77 8.50
C ILE A 148 -9.75 -9.91 8.17
N ALA A 149 -9.96 -8.81 8.89
CA ALA A 149 -11.09 -7.92 8.66
C ALA A 149 -11.00 -7.21 7.30
N ASP A 150 -9.81 -6.83 6.87
CA ASP A 150 -9.57 -6.14 5.61
C ASP A 150 -9.79 -7.08 4.41
N VAL A 151 -9.20 -8.28 4.42
CA VAL A 151 -9.40 -9.27 3.34
C VAL A 151 -10.85 -9.77 3.29
N GLN A 152 -11.52 -9.98 4.43
CA GLN A 152 -12.93 -10.33 4.48
C GLN A 152 -13.80 -9.23 3.85
N ALA A 153 -13.52 -7.96 4.14
CA ALA A 153 -14.29 -6.86 3.58
C ALA A 153 -14.12 -6.72 2.06
N LEU A 154 -12.91 -6.95 1.55
CA LEU A 154 -12.67 -7.02 0.09
C LEU A 154 -13.46 -8.18 -0.53
N ALA A 155 -13.43 -9.37 0.09
CA ALA A 155 -14.16 -10.54 -0.39
C ALA A 155 -15.68 -10.28 -0.44
N ASP A 156 -16.24 -9.72 0.61
CA ASP A 156 -17.67 -9.40 0.69
C ASP A 156 -18.08 -8.33 -0.33
N ARG A 157 -17.25 -7.33 -0.54
CA ARG A 157 -17.55 -6.20 -1.43
C ARG A 157 -17.44 -6.56 -2.91
N PHE A 158 -16.44 -7.40 -3.27
CA PHE A 158 -16.10 -7.69 -4.66
C PHE A 158 -16.48 -9.12 -5.09
N GLY A 159 -17.02 -9.92 -4.18
CA GLY A 159 -17.48 -11.28 -4.49
C GLY A 159 -16.33 -12.25 -4.80
N ILE A 160 -15.15 -12.03 -4.21
CA ILE A 160 -13.99 -12.90 -4.40
C ILE A 160 -13.95 -14.01 -3.35
N ALA A 161 -13.41 -15.18 -3.73
CA ALA A 161 -13.18 -16.25 -2.77
C ALA A 161 -12.06 -15.88 -1.79
N LEU A 162 -12.27 -16.15 -0.51
CA LEU A 162 -11.23 -15.98 0.51
C LEU A 162 -10.09 -16.98 0.27
N PRO A 163 -8.84 -16.54 0.16
CA PRO A 163 -7.70 -17.45 0.08
C PRO A 163 -7.39 -18.08 1.44
N TRP A 164 -6.60 -19.16 1.46
CA TRP A 164 -6.00 -19.64 2.70
C TRP A 164 -5.00 -18.58 3.23
N PRO A 165 -4.96 -18.26 4.56
CA PRO A 165 -5.69 -18.89 5.67
C PRO A 165 -7.06 -18.22 6.00
N TYR A 166 -7.50 -17.21 5.28
CA TYR A 166 -8.63 -16.34 5.63
C TYR A 166 -9.99 -17.04 5.67
N PHE A 167 -10.19 -18.13 4.91
CA PHE A 167 -11.46 -18.86 4.95
C PHE A 167 -11.67 -19.66 6.25
N GLN A 168 -10.62 -19.85 7.09
CA GLN A 168 -10.74 -20.56 8.38
C GLN A 168 -11.25 -19.65 9.52
N SER A 169 -11.37 -18.36 9.27
CA SER A 169 -11.64 -17.33 10.27
C SER A 169 -13.14 -17.08 10.50
N LYS A 170 -14.06 -17.93 10.00
CA LYS A 170 -15.47 -17.80 10.38
C LYS A 170 -15.63 -18.21 11.86
N PRO A 171 -16.00 -17.28 12.76
CA PRO A 171 -16.41 -17.70 14.11
C PRO A 171 -17.62 -18.62 13.94
N SER A 172 -17.50 -19.83 14.49
CA SER A 172 -18.66 -20.68 14.72
C SER A 172 -19.65 -19.89 15.57
N GLY A 173 -20.78 -19.51 14.97
CA GLY A 173 -21.89 -18.82 15.64
C GLY A 173 -22.58 -19.70 16.68
#